data_710bf5689ebe23bc63b12245b18d77ba
#
_entry.id   710bf5689ebe23bc63b12245b18d77ba
#
_cell.length_a   1.000
_cell.length_b   1.000
_cell.length_c   1.000
_cell.angle_alpha   90.00
_cell.angle_beta   90.00
_cell.angle_gamma   90.00
#
_symmetry.space_group_name_H-M   'P 1'
#
loop_
_entity.id
_entity.type
_entity.pdbx_description
1 polymer ?
#
loop_
_entity_poly.entity_id
_entity_poly.type
_entity_poly.pdbx_seq_one_letter_code
_entity_poly.pdbx_strand_id
1 'polypeptide(L)'
;MVKNMWYLKNFNELSKKEVIEIYKARIQTFIVEQQLNYQEIDEIDKIAWHLFETDENGKVIAYLRIFQEVDGAHIGRVIVDEAYRGHGKGRALMERAIEICQEWYVDQPIMIHAQTYLQQFYESLGFEVWSQPYQLVGIEHMDMILK
;
A
#
# COMPACT_ATOMS: atom_id res chain seq x y z
N MET A 1 -27.44 0.84 8.82
CA MET A 1 -26.22 0.10 9.09
C MET A 1 -25.08 0.68 8.29
N VAL A 2 -24.00 1.04 8.97
CA VAL A 2 -22.78 1.58 8.33
C VAL A 2 -22.03 0.46 7.61
N LYS A 3 -21.61 0.73 6.40
CA LYS A 3 -20.80 -0.22 5.64
C LYS A 3 -19.60 0.47 5.03
N ASN A 4 -18.45 -0.11 5.26
CA ASN A 4 -17.25 0.29 4.57
C ASN A 4 -17.27 -0.29 3.15
N MET A 5 -16.67 0.41 2.21
CA MET A 5 -16.64 0.01 0.81
C MET A 5 -15.21 -0.19 0.34
N TRP A 6 -14.98 -1.27 -0.40
CA TRP A 6 -13.71 -1.54 -1.05
C TRP A 6 -13.74 -1.13 -2.52
N TYR A 7 -12.63 -0.55 -2.99
CA TYR A 7 -12.49 -0.11 -4.39
C TYR A 7 -11.13 -0.52 -4.93
N LEU A 8 -11.11 -0.85 -6.22
CA LEU A 8 -9.89 -1.09 -6.98
C LEU A 8 -10.02 -0.29 -8.27
N LYS A 9 -9.27 0.80 -8.39
CA LYS A 9 -9.43 1.75 -9.50
C LYS A 9 -8.07 2.19 -10.04
N ASN A 10 -8.00 2.37 -11.37
CA ASN A 10 -6.86 3.06 -11.94
C ASN A 10 -7.08 4.58 -11.80
N PHE A 11 -6.05 5.37 -12.11
CA PHE A 11 -6.10 6.81 -11.88
C PHE A 11 -7.29 7.48 -12.61
N ASN A 12 -7.55 7.06 -13.83
CA ASN A 12 -8.63 7.66 -14.63
C ASN A 12 -10.03 7.33 -14.10
N GLU A 13 -10.17 6.26 -13.35
CA GLU A 13 -11.44 5.87 -12.74
C GLU A 13 -11.71 6.56 -11.41
N LEU A 14 -10.68 7.15 -10.80
CA LEU A 14 -10.82 7.84 -9.52
C LEU A 14 -11.59 9.14 -9.69
N SER A 15 -12.56 9.39 -8.82
CA SER A 15 -13.20 10.70 -8.75
C SER A 15 -12.25 11.72 -8.13
N LYS A 16 -12.51 12.99 -8.35
CA LYS A 16 -11.74 14.07 -7.72
C LYS A 16 -11.76 13.96 -6.20
N LYS A 17 -12.91 13.62 -5.64
CA LYS A 17 -13.06 13.43 -4.20
C LYS A 17 -12.21 12.27 -3.71
N GLU A 18 -12.22 11.14 -4.42
CA GLU A 18 -11.40 9.98 -4.07
C GLU A 18 -9.91 10.31 -4.08
N VAL A 19 -9.45 11.05 -5.09
CA VAL A 19 -8.05 11.49 -5.16
C VAL A 19 -7.66 12.29 -3.92
N ILE A 20 -8.50 13.24 -3.53
CA ILE A 20 -8.25 14.07 -2.35
C ILE A 20 -8.21 13.22 -1.09
N GLU A 21 -9.16 12.31 -0.91
CA GLU A 21 -9.22 11.46 0.28
C GLU A 21 -8.04 10.49 0.36
N ILE A 22 -7.61 9.93 -0.77
CA ILE A 22 -6.42 9.08 -0.85
C ILE A 22 -5.18 9.88 -0.43
N TYR A 23 -4.98 11.07 -1.00
CA TYR A 23 -3.79 11.87 -0.71
C TYR A 23 -3.78 12.36 0.74
N LYS A 24 -4.94 12.74 1.28
CA LYS A 24 -5.05 13.13 2.70
C LYS A 24 -4.60 11.97 3.61
N ALA A 25 -5.07 10.75 3.35
CA ALA A 25 -4.72 9.59 4.15
C ALA A 25 -3.23 9.28 4.07
N ARG A 26 -2.64 9.35 2.89
CA ARG A 26 -1.21 9.08 2.66
C ARG A 26 -0.34 10.14 3.32
N ILE A 27 -0.68 11.41 3.15
CA ILE A 27 0.09 12.51 3.75
C ILE A 27 0.00 12.43 5.27
N GLN A 28 -1.19 12.14 5.81
CA GLN A 28 -1.35 12.00 7.26
C GLN A 28 -0.41 10.93 7.83
N THR A 29 -0.30 9.79 7.17
CA THR A 29 0.54 8.69 7.66
C THR A 29 2.03 8.95 7.42
N PHE A 30 2.43 9.25 6.20
CA PHE A 30 3.85 9.29 5.86
C PHE A 30 4.51 10.61 6.21
N ILE A 31 3.80 11.71 6.10
CA ILE A 31 4.39 13.03 6.33
C ILE A 31 4.10 13.52 7.75
N VAL A 32 2.86 13.47 8.19
CA VAL A 32 2.48 14.02 9.50
C VAL A 32 2.89 13.06 10.63
N GLU A 33 2.44 11.79 10.60
CA GLU A 33 2.74 10.84 11.67
C GLU A 33 4.20 10.41 11.68
N GLN A 34 4.75 10.01 10.54
CA GLN A 34 6.13 9.53 10.44
C GLN A 34 7.16 10.64 10.29
N GLN A 35 6.71 11.87 10.06
CA GLN A 35 7.56 13.06 9.95
C GLN A 35 8.63 12.91 8.87
N LEU A 36 8.29 12.28 7.76
CA LEU A 36 9.19 12.11 6.63
C LEU A 36 9.12 13.32 5.70
N ASN A 37 10.24 13.63 5.07
CA ASN A 37 10.34 14.77 4.16
C ASN A 37 10.77 14.26 2.77
N TYR A 38 9.78 13.96 1.92
CA TYR A 38 10.05 13.48 0.58
C TYR A 38 8.84 13.75 -0.32
N GLN A 39 9.02 13.54 -1.62
CA GLN A 39 7.96 13.69 -2.61
C GLN A 39 7.05 12.45 -2.55
N GLU A 40 6.04 12.49 -1.69
CA GLU A 40 5.18 11.34 -1.41
C GLU A 40 4.25 11.01 -2.58
N ILE A 41 3.68 12.04 -3.22
CA ILE A 41 2.86 11.88 -4.43
C ILE A 41 3.81 11.93 -5.63
N ASP A 42 3.77 10.93 -6.50
CA ASP A 42 4.74 10.78 -7.59
C ASP A 42 4.09 10.32 -8.90
N GLU A 43 4.89 10.10 -9.94
CA GLU A 43 4.40 9.70 -11.26
C GLU A 43 3.80 8.30 -11.29
N ILE A 44 4.19 7.44 -10.35
CA ILE A 44 3.62 6.08 -10.25
C ILE A 44 2.13 6.17 -9.95
N ASP A 45 1.68 7.20 -9.25
CA ASP A 45 0.26 7.37 -8.95
C ASP A 45 -0.62 7.45 -10.21
N LYS A 46 -0.05 7.88 -11.33
CA LYS A 46 -0.80 7.98 -12.60
C LYS A 46 -0.97 6.63 -13.29
N ILE A 47 -0.10 5.66 -13.01
CA ILE A 47 -0.10 4.35 -13.68
C ILE A 47 -0.51 3.21 -12.76
N ALA A 48 -0.54 3.44 -11.46
CA ALA A 48 -0.85 2.41 -10.47
C ALA A 48 -2.34 2.10 -10.43
N TRP A 49 -2.64 0.91 -9.92
CA TRP A 49 -3.97 0.56 -9.43
C TRP A 49 -4.03 0.93 -7.96
N HIS A 50 -5.11 1.58 -7.57
CA HIS A 50 -5.35 2.05 -6.20
C HIS A 50 -6.38 1.13 -5.56
N LEU A 51 -5.94 0.40 -4.53
CA LEU A 51 -6.81 -0.46 -3.74
C LEU A 51 -7.06 0.24 -2.41
N PHE A 52 -8.32 0.50 -2.10
CA PHE A 52 -8.62 1.25 -0.89
C PHE A 52 -10.00 0.91 -0.34
N GLU A 53 -10.14 1.15 0.95
CA GLU A 53 -11.39 1.02 1.66
C GLU A 53 -11.80 2.38 2.21
N THR A 54 -13.09 2.72 2.10
CA THR A 54 -13.62 3.96 2.66
C THR A 54 -14.65 3.67 3.73
N ASP A 55 -14.82 4.60 4.65
CA ASP A 55 -15.94 4.58 5.58
C ASP A 55 -17.21 5.12 4.89
N GLU A 56 -18.31 5.23 5.64
CA GLU A 56 -19.59 5.69 5.10
C GLU A 56 -19.56 7.12 4.57
N ASN A 57 -18.58 7.92 5.02
CA ASN A 57 -18.43 9.33 4.60
C ASN A 57 -17.44 9.51 3.46
N GLY A 58 -16.89 8.41 2.95
CA GLY A 58 -15.91 8.44 1.87
C GLY A 58 -14.47 8.71 2.33
N LYS A 59 -14.22 8.70 3.65
CA LYS A 59 -12.85 8.82 4.17
C LYS A 59 -12.10 7.52 3.87
N VAL A 60 -10.89 7.64 3.31
CA VAL A 60 -10.03 6.48 3.07
C VAL A 60 -9.45 6.00 4.40
N ILE A 61 -9.75 4.76 4.77
CA ILE A 61 -9.31 4.17 6.03
C ILE A 61 -8.25 3.09 5.86
N ALA A 62 -8.05 2.60 4.63
CA ALA A 62 -6.97 1.69 4.27
C ALA A 62 -6.65 1.89 2.80
N TYR A 63 -5.38 1.77 2.43
CA TYR A 63 -4.95 2.04 1.06
C TYR A 63 -3.63 1.36 0.76
N LEU A 64 -3.47 0.92 -0.50
CA LEU A 64 -2.18 0.62 -1.09
C LEU A 64 -2.27 0.85 -2.60
N ARG A 65 -1.11 0.90 -3.25
CA ARG A 65 -1.05 0.95 -4.71
C ARG A 65 -0.30 -0.25 -5.27
N ILE A 66 -0.73 -0.69 -6.45
CA ILE A 66 -0.15 -1.83 -7.16
C ILE A 66 0.32 -1.33 -8.52
N PHE A 67 1.55 -1.65 -8.90
CA PHE A 67 2.08 -1.28 -10.21
C PHE A 67 3.09 -2.33 -10.66
N GLN A 68 3.38 -2.37 -11.95
CA GLN A 68 4.30 -3.35 -12.53
C GLN A 68 5.64 -2.67 -12.86
N GLU A 69 6.70 -3.35 -12.49
CA GLU A 69 8.07 -3.00 -12.85
C GLU A 69 8.71 -4.17 -13.59
N VAL A 70 9.95 -3.99 -14.04
CA VAL A 70 10.67 -5.04 -14.77
C VAL A 70 10.84 -6.31 -13.93
N ASP A 71 11.02 -6.16 -12.63
CA ASP A 71 11.30 -7.27 -11.71
C ASP A 71 10.04 -7.93 -11.14
N GLY A 72 8.87 -7.42 -11.42
CA GLY A 72 7.61 -8.02 -10.96
C GLY A 72 6.52 -7.01 -10.64
N ALA A 73 5.49 -7.49 -9.96
CA ALA A 73 4.43 -6.65 -9.44
C ALA A 73 4.89 -6.02 -8.13
N HIS A 74 4.60 -4.73 -7.97
CA HIS A 74 5.00 -3.99 -6.77
C HIS A 74 3.77 -3.53 -5.99
N ILE A 75 3.84 -3.62 -4.68
CA ILE A 75 2.85 -3.07 -3.75
C ILE A 75 3.56 -2.02 -2.90
N GLY A 76 2.98 -0.84 -2.82
CA GLY A 76 3.55 0.24 -2.02
C GLY A 76 2.52 1.16 -1.42
N ARG A 77 2.99 2.12 -0.63
CA ARG A 77 2.14 3.10 0.07
C ARG A 77 1.05 2.44 0.91
N VAL A 78 1.41 1.35 1.61
CA VAL A 78 0.47 0.57 2.44
C VAL A 78 0.18 1.37 3.71
N ILE A 79 -1.08 1.72 3.93
CA ILE A 79 -1.50 2.47 5.12
C ILE A 79 -2.83 1.96 5.65
N VAL A 80 -2.98 2.09 6.97
CA VAL A 80 -4.26 1.91 7.68
C VAL A 80 -4.43 3.14 8.57
N ASP A 81 -5.60 3.76 8.51
CA ASP A 81 -5.93 4.90 9.36
C ASP A 81 -5.75 4.53 10.83
N GLU A 82 -5.22 5.46 11.62
CA GLU A 82 -4.90 5.23 13.03
C GLU A 82 -6.08 4.64 13.81
N ALA A 83 -7.29 5.14 13.56
CA ALA A 83 -8.50 4.68 14.26
C ALA A 83 -8.88 3.23 13.96
N TYR A 84 -8.32 2.66 12.90
CA TYR A 84 -8.66 1.31 12.44
C TYR A 84 -7.51 0.30 12.62
N ARG A 85 -6.40 0.71 13.23
CA ARG A 85 -5.24 -0.17 13.46
C ARG A 85 -5.51 -1.14 14.59
N GLY A 86 -4.80 -2.28 14.56
CA GLY A 86 -4.90 -3.29 15.60
C GLY A 86 -6.05 -4.27 15.44
N HIS A 87 -6.75 -4.27 14.31
CA HIS A 87 -7.92 -5.11 14.08
C HIS A 87 -7.80 -5.99 12.83
N GLY A 88 -6.58 -6.21 12.33
CA GLY A 88 -6.34 -7.06 11.17
C GLY A 88 -6.64 -6.42 9.82
N LYS A 89 -6.87 -5.11 9.77
CA LYS A 89 -7.18 -4.43 8.52
C LYS A 89 -6.00 -4.40 7.55
N GLY A 90 -4.79 -4.21 8.06
CA GLY A 90 -3.58 -4.26 7.24
C GLY A 90 -3.38 -5.62 6.59
N ARG A 91 -3.66 -6.69 7.32
CA ARG A 91 -3.60 -8.05 6.78
C ARG A 91 -4.65 -8.25 5.68
N ALA A 92 -5.89 -7.86 5.93
CA ALA A 92 -6.96 -7.99 4.94
C ALA A 92 -6.64 -7.21 3.67
N LEU A 93 -6.08 -6.00 3.81
CA LEU A 93 -5.66 -5.16 2.69
C LEU A 93 -4.57 -5.87 1.86
N MET A 94 -3.53 -6.38 2.52
CA MET A 94 -2.44 -7.07 1.83
C MET A 94 -2.88 -8.38 1.19
N GLU A 95 -3.75 -9.14 1.85
CA GLU A 95 -4.26 -10.39 1.28
C GLU A 95 -5.05 -10.13 0.00
N ARG A 96 -5.87 -9.07 -0.05
CA ARG A 96 -6.56 -8.68 -1.27
C ARG A 96 -5.57 -8.30 -2.38
N ALA A 97 -4.55 -7.53 -2.05
CA ALA A 97 -3.54 -7.10 -3.02
C ALA A 97 -2.75 -8.28 -3.58
N ILE A 98 -2.39 -9.23 -2.72
CA ILE A 98 -1.68 -10.44 -3.15
C ILE A 98 -2.54 -11.25 -4.13
N GLU A 99 -3.82 -11.45 -3.85
CA GLU A 99 -4.74 -12.15 -4.75
C GLU A 99 -4.83 -11.45 -6.10
N ILE A 100 -4.95 -10.12 -6.10
CA ILE A 100 -5.00 -9.33 -7.34
C ILE A 100 -3.72 -9.53 -8.15
N CYS A 101 -2.55 -9.44 -7.49
CA CYS A 101 -1.27 -9.62 -8.17
C CYS A 101 -1.12 -11.03 -8.75
N GLN A 102 -1.56 -12.05 -8.03
CA GLN A 102 -1.48 -13.43 -8.49
C GLN A 102 -2.38 -13.68 -9.69
N GLU A 103 -3.51 -13.00 -9.77
CA GLU A 103 -4.44 -13.11 -10.88
C GLU A 103 -4.00 -12.30 -12.11
N TRP A 104 -3.57 -11.05 -11.88
CA TRP A 104 -3.26 -10.11 -12.97
C TRP A 104 -1.84 -10.21 -13.50
N TYR A 105 -0.90 -10.59 -12.64
CA TYR A 105 0.52 -10.67 -12.98
C TYR A 105 1.01 -12.10 -12.78
N VAL A 106 0.38 -13.03 -13.50
CA VAL A 106 0.63 -14.46 -13.40
C VAL A 106 2.13 -14.75 -13.63
N ASP A 107 2.69 -15.62 -12.78
CA ASP A 107 4.09 -16.04 -12.83
C ASP A 107 5.10 -14.92 -12.57
N GLN A 108 4.66 -13.78 -12.02
CA GLN A 108 5.56 -12.71 -11.60
C GLN A 108 5.66 -12.70 -10.08
N PRO A 109 6.84 -12.43 -9.53
CA PRO A 109 6.96 -12.23 -8.08
C PRO A 109 6.31 -10.92 -7.67
N ILE A 110 5.97 -10.84 -6.39
CA ILE A 110 5.45 -9.61 -5.79
C ILE A 110 6.58 -9.00 -4.95
N MET A 111 6.89 -7.74 -5.21
CA MET A 111 7.99 -7.01 -4.57
C MET A 111 7.45 -5.93 -3.67
N ILE A 112 8.05 -5.76 -2.50
CA ILE A 112 7.78 -4.63 -1.60
C ILE A 112 9.07 -4.05 -1.07
N HIS A 113 9.06 -2.74 -0.78
CA HIS A 113 10.11 -2.05 -0.05
C HIS A 113 9.59 -1.84 1.37
N ALA A 114 9.93 -2.76 2.27
CA ALA A 114 9.34 -2.80 3.61
C ALA A 114 10.20 -2.03 4.61
N GLN A 115 9.54 -1.26 5.48
CA GLN A 115 10.21 -0.74 6.66
C GLN A 115 10.57 -1.95 7.55
N THR A 116 11.83 -2.01 8.01
CA THR A 116 12.36 -3.23 8.62
C THR A 116 11.62 -3.65 9.89
N TYR A 117 11.01 -2.72 10.62
CA TYR A 117 10.24 -3.07 11.81
C TYR A 117 8.96 -3.86 11.50
N LEU A 118 8.54 -3.91 10.22
CA LEU A 118 7.36 -4.66 9.77
C LEU A 118 7.73 -6.03 9.18
N GLN A 119 8.98 -6.45 9.30
CA GLN A 119 9.47 -7.71 8.69
C GLN A 119 8.59 -8.90 9.07
N GLN A 120 8.31 -9.07 10.36
CA GLN A 120 7.52 -10.23 10.82
C GLN A 120 6.10 -10.22 10.24
N PHE A 121 5.51 -9.05 10.12
CA PHE A 121 4.18 -8.92 9.52
C PHE A 121 4.19 -9.43 8.07
N TYR A 122 5.15 -8.96 7.28
CA TYR A 122 5.22 -9.38 5.87
C TYR A 122 5.64 -10.84 5.72
N GLU A 123 6.52 -11.34 6.59
CA GLU A 123 6.87 -12.77 6.59
C GLU A 123 5.65 -13.64 6.89
N SER A 124 4.75 -13.18 7.75
CA SER A 124 3.51 -13.92 8.05
C SER A 124 2.58 -14.02 6.84
N LEU A 125 2.79 -13.18 5.84
CA LEU A 125 2.04 -13.21 4.58
C LEU A 125 2.75 -14.01 3.49
N GLY A 126 3.94 -14.54 3.77
CA GLY A 126 4.72 -15.35 2.85
C GLY A 126 5.89 -14.64 2.18
N PHE A 127 6.10 -13.36 2.47
CA PHE A 127 7.23 -12.62 1.92
C PHE A 127 8.54 -13.07 2.55
N GLU A 128 9.61 -13.05 1.76
CA GLU A 128 10.97 -13.34 2.21
C GLU A 128 11.84 -12.12 2.04
N VAL A 129 12.82 -11.93 2.93
CA VAL A 129 13.81 -10.86 2.80
C VAL A 129 14.63 -11.10 1.53
N TRP A 130 14.77 -10.08 0.70
CA TRP A 130 15.41 -10.17 -0.61
C TRP A 130 16.64 -9.28 -0.78
N SER A 131 16.89 -8.37 0.17
CA SER A 131 18.04 -7.48 0.13
C SER A 131 18.62 -7.25 1.51
N GLN A 132 19.81 -6.64 1.56
CA GLN A 132 20.32 -6.07 2.79
C GLN A 132 19.48 -4.85 3.17
N PRO A 133 19.41 -4.51 4.47
CA PRO A 133 18.75 -3.26 4.88
C PRO A 133 19.42 -2.03 4.27
N TYR A 134 18.64 -1.01 3.98
CA TYR A 134 19.11 0.25 3.42
C TYR A 134 18.28 1.40 3.95
N GLN A 135 18.84 2.61 3.90
CA GLN A 135 18.10 3.81 4.29
C GLN A 135 17.29 4.32 3.12
N LEU A 136 16.01 4.59 3.35
CA LEU A 136 15.14 5.21 2.39
C LEU A 136 14.32 6.27 3.11
N VAL A 137 14.41 7.51 2.67
CA VAL A 137 13.75 8.68 3.28
C VAL A 137 13.94 8.77 4.80
N GLY A 138 15.11 8.35 5.30
CA GLY A 138 15.44 8.44 6.72
C GLY A 138 14.95 7.28 7.58
N ILE A 139 14.34 6.25 6.98
CA ILE A 139 13.89 5.04 7.68
C ILE A 139 14.57 3.82 7.09
N GLU A 140 14.97 2.90 7.95
CA GLU A 140 15.55 1.64 7.48
C GLU A 140 14.50 0.78 6.79
N HIS A 141 14.82 0.37 5.57
CA HIS A 141 13.98 -0.47 4.72
C HIS A 141 14.75 -1.71 4.28
N MET A 142 14.04 -2.67 3.74
CA MET A 142 14.62 -3.79 3.00
C MET A 142 13.64 -4.23 1.94
N ASP A 143 14.14 -4.79 0.87
CA ASP A 143 13.29 -5.41 -0.14
C ASP A 143 12.83 -6.76 0.35
N MET A 144 11.57 -7.07 0.11
CA MET A 144 10.99 -8.39 0.38
C MET A 144 10.26 -8.88 -0.87
N ILE A 145 10.20 -10.19 -1.04
CA ILE A 145 9.65 -10.82 -2.23
C ILE A 145 8.69 -11.95 -1.84
N LEU A 146 7.60 -12.05 -2.58
CA LEU A 146 6.71 -13.20 -2.55
C LEU A 146 6.75 -13.85 -3.94
N LYS A 147 7.30 -15.04 -3.99
CA LYS A 147 7.46 -15.77 -5.24
C LYS A 147 6.20 -16.56 -5.64
#